data_841ac5f4e8e2994bb623f3d34842142b
#
_entry.id   841ac5f4e8e2994bb623f3d34842142b
#
_cell.length_a   1.000
_cell.length_b   1.000
_cell.length_c   1.000
_cell.angle_alpha   90.00
_cell.angle_beta   90.00
_cell.angle_gamma   90.00
#
_symmetry.space_group_name_H-M   'P 1'
#
loop_
_entity.id
_entity.type
_entity.pdbx_description
1 polymer ?
#
loop_
_entity_poly.entity_id
_entity_poly.type
_entity_poly.pdbx_seq_one_letter_code
_entity_poly.pdbx_strand_id
1 'polypeptide(L)'
;MRLTKHIAALRSDRRGVAAIEFAIFASLISIGMLNVVDIAVYVYQRMQVEYATQAGAQAAWHTCDINHLPATTNCSGLNTAVTSAVQSTSLGTYVTLQSGSPSEGYYCVNGSNALQRVSDVSSKPTDCSGVGSPGLQPGDYISISTTFAYAPLFPGITVAGTFATPITRTALMRLG
;
A
#
# COMPACT_ATOMS: atom_id res chain seq x y z
N MET A 1 66.44 12.08 24.93
CA MET A 1 65.70 11.75 26.18
C MET A 1 64.28 12.35 26.28
N ARG A 2 63.81 13.26 25.39
CA ARG A 2 62.40 13.78 25.38
C ARG A 2 61.42 12.95 24.56
N LEU A 3 61.86 12.30 23.49
CA LEU A 3 60.99 11.54 22.58
C LEU A 3 60.40 10.28 23.26
N THR A 4 61.15 9.60 24.08
CA THR A 4 60.73 8.38 24.83
C THR A 4 59.62 8.67 25.86
N LYS A 5 59.62 9.87 26.46
CA LYS A 5 58.56 10.27 27.40
C LYS A 5 57.19 10.51 26.71
N HIS A 6 57.19 11.04 25.48
CA HIS A 6 55.98 11.26 24.75
C HIS A 6 55.35 9.94 24.25
N ILE A 7 56.17 8.95 23.88
CA ILE A 7 55.69 7.63 23.45
C ILE A 7 55.10 6.86 24.65
N ALA A 8 55.71 6.96 25.85
CA ALA A 8 55.18 6.34 27.06
C ALA A 8 53.83 6.97 27.50
N ALA A 9 53.67 8.27 27.36
CA ALA A 9 52.39 8.97 27.66
C ALA A 9 51.28 8.57 26.70
N LEU A 10 51.56 8.41 25.40
CA LEU A 10 50.57 7.93 24.40
C LEU A 10 50.15 6.47 24.68
N ARG A 11 51.02 5.64 25.22
CA ARG A 11 50.73 4.22 25.51
C ARG A 11 49.82 4.04 26.74
N SER A 12 49.75 5.02 27.64
CA SER A 12 48.88 5.00 28.82
C SER A 12 47.59 5.82 28.65
N ASP A 13 47.39 6.46 27.51
CA ASP A 13 46.22 7.30 27.25
C ASP A 13 45.01 6.44 26.87
N ARG A 14 44.12 6.21 27.84
CA ARG A 14 42.87 5.45 27.67
C ARG A 14 41.76 6.26 26.96
N ARG A 15 41.97 7.55 26.68
CA ARG A 15 40.99 8.41 26.01
C ARG A 15 40.75 7.95 24.58
N GLY A 16 41.77 7.40 23.90
CA GLY A 16 41.61 6.84 22.54
C GLY A 16 40.72 5.59 22.50
N VAL A 17 40.77 4.75 23.53
CA VAL A 17 39.91 3.56 23.62
C VAL A 17 38.44 3.95 23.75
N ALA A 18 38.11 4.88 24.64
CA ALA A 18 36.76 5.37 24.83
C ALA A 18 36.18 6.02 23.54
N ALA A 19 37.02 6.72 22.78
CA ALA A 19 36.61 7.30 21.50
C ALA A 19 36.27 6.23 20.46
N ILE A 20 37.03 5.14 20.39
CA ILE A 20 36.75 4.02 19.47
C ILE A 20 35.47 3.28 19.89
N GLU A 21 35.32 3.01 21.19
CA GLU A 21 34.08 2.39 21.69
C GLU A 21 32.84 3.23 21.35
N PHE A 22 32.90 4.55 21.61
CA PHE A 22 31.84 5.45 21.25
C PHE A 22 31.56 5.46 19.76
N ALA A 23 32.57 5.47 18.90
CA ALA A 23 32.40 5.46 17.45
C ALA A 23 31.70 4.19 16.96
N ILE A 24 32.01 3.03 17.54
CA ILE A 24 31.36 1.76 17.20
C ILE A 24 29.89 1.78 17.63
N PHE A 25 29.61 2.17 18.88
CA PHE A 25 28.20 2.26 19.34
C PHE A 25 27.41 3.30 18.58
N ALA A 26 27.98 4.46 18.31
CA ALA A 26 27.33 5.52 17.54
C ALA A 26 26.96 5.05 16.13
N SER A 27 27.83 4.31 15.46
CA SER A 27 27.56 3.76 14.13
C SER A 27 26.43 2.74 14.14
N LEU A 28 26.39 1.83 15.11
CA LEU A 28 25.33 0.83 15.25
C LEU A 28 23.97 1.50 15.53
N ILE A 29 23.94 2.48 16.43
CA ILE A 29 22.73 3.24 16.75
C ILE A 29 22.25 4.02 15.51
N SER A 30 23.17 4.64 14.77
CA SER A 30 22.82 5.39 13.56
C SER A 30 22.18 4.49 12.50
N ILE A 31 22.75 3.31 12.23
CA ILE A 31 22.16 2.34 11.30
C ILE A 31 20.78 1.88 11.78
N GLY A 32 20.62 1.63 13.07
CA GLY A 32 19.34 1.30 13.67
C GLY A 32 18.30 2.40 13.45
N MET A 33 18.66 3.67 13.68
CA MET A 33 17.78 4.82 13.45
C MET A 33 17.37 4.98 11.98
N LEU A 34 18.31 4.82 11.04
CA LEU A 34 18.00 4.89 9.60
C LEU A 34 16.98 3.80 9.20
N ASN A 35 17.10 2.59 9.75
CA ASN A 35 16.14 1.53 9.52
C ASN A 35 14.75 1.89 10.06
N VAL A 36 14.65 2.44 11.27
CA VAL A 36 13.37 2.84 11.86
C VAL A 36 12.68 3.91 11.00
N VAL A 37 13.43 4.92 10.54
CA VAL A 37 12.89 5.98 9.68
C VAL A 37 12.37 5.41 8.37
N ASP A 38 13.14 4.55 7.71
CA ASP A 38 12.77 4.01 6.41
C ASP A 38 11.56 3.06 6.51
N ILE A 39 11.50 2.24 7.56
CA ILE A 39 10.31 1.40 7.84
C ILE A 39 9.08 2.27 8.11
N ALA A 40 9.22 3.35 8.89
CA ALA A 40 8.12 4.26 9.19
C ALA A 40 7.58 4.92 7.92
N VAL A 41 8.47 5.35 7.02
CA VAL A 41 8.08 5.92 5.71
C VAL A 41 7.35 4.88 4.86
N TYR A 42 7.84 3.65 4.79
CA TYR A 42 7.16 2.56 4.07
C TYR A 42 5.74 2.32 4.59
N VAL A 43 5.58 2.20 5.91
CA VAL A 43 4.27 1.99 6.54
C VAL A 43 3.33 3.16 6.27
N TYR A 44 3.84 4.39 6.41
CA TYR A 44 3.06 5.60 6.10
C TYR A 44 2.58 5.62 4.65
N GLN A 45 3.46 5.37 3.69
CA GLN A 45 3.10 5.34 2.27
C GLN A 45 2.11 4.21 1.96
N ARG A 46 2.29 3.04 2.57
CA ARG A 46 1.34 1.93 2.45
C ARG A 46 -0.06 2.32 2.94
N MET A 47 -0.17 3.04 4.05
CA MET A 47 -1.45 3.56 4.54
C MET A 47 -2.05 4.59 3.57
N GLN A 48 -1.22 5.47 3.00
CA GLN A 48 -1.69 6.45 2.01
C GLN A 48 -2.24 5.78 0.74
N VAL A 49 -1.62 4.71 0.26
CA VAL A 49 -2.12 3.92 -0.87
C VAL A 49 -3.45 3.25 -0.52
N GLU A 50 -3.60 2.74 0.70
CA GLU A 50 -4.87 2.17 1.18
C GLU A 50 -5.99 3.23 1.17
N TYR A 51 -5.72 4.42 1.74
CA TYR A 51 -6.68 5.53 1.73
C TYR A 51 -7.03 5.99 0.32
N ALA A 52 -6.04 6.07 -0.57
CA ALA A 52 -6.26 6.40 -1.98
C ALA A 52 -7.21 5.42 -2.66
N THR A 53 -7.00 4.12 -2.40
CA THR A 53 -7.82 3.04 -2.97
C THR A 53 -9.26 3.11 -2.47
N GLN A 54 -9.46 3.36 -1.17
CA GLN A 54 -10.78 3.51 -0.56
C GLN A 54 -11.49 4.78 -1.05
N ALA A 55 -10.75 5.90 -1.20
CA ALA A 55 -11.31 7.13 -1.76
C ALA A 55 -11.77 6.93 -3.21
N GLY A 56 -11.01 6.17 -4.01
CA GLY A 56 -11.40 5.79 -5.35
C GLY A 56 -12.69 4.95 -5.38
N ALA A 57 -12.84 3.98 -4.48
CA ALA A 57 -14.03 3.16 -4.37
C ALA A 57 -15.26 3.98 -3.96
N GLN A 58 -15.11 4.91 -3.02
CA GLN A 58 -16.18 5.83 -2.63
C GLN A 58 -16.56 6.78 -3.77
N ALA A 59 -15.59 7.29 -4.53
CA ALA A 59 -15.86 8.14 -5.68
C ALA A 59 -16.67 7.38 -6.76
N ALA A 60 -16.37 6.11 -6.99
CA ALA A 60 -17.14 5.27 -7.90
C ALA A 60 -18.60 5.17 -7.47
N TRP A 61 -18.86 4.93 -6.19
CA TRP A 61 -20.21 4.84 -5.65
C TRP A 61 -20.98 6.17 -5.73
N HIS A 62 -20.30 7.30 -5.51
CA HIS A 62 -20.92 8.62 -5.61
C HIS A 62 -21.17 9.08 -7.04
N THR A 63 -20.39 8.61 -8.00
CA THR A 63 -20.48 9.05 -9.40
C THR A 63 -21.60 8.34 -10.15
N CYS A 64 -21.94 7.11 -9.74
CA CYS A 64 -22.92 6.27 -10.42
C CYS A 64 -24.15 6.04 -9.57
N ASP A 65 -25.30 6.41 -10.11
CA ASP A 65 -26.60 6.06 -9.55
C ASP A 65 -26.91 4.58 -9.82
N ILE A 66 -27.62 3.95 -8.91
CA ILE A 66 -28.12 2.57 -9.03
C ILE A 66 -28.90 2.29 -10.34
N ASN A 67 -29.52 3.32 -10.93
CA ASN A 67 -30.24 3.21 -12.19
C ASN A 67 -29.33 3.16 -13.42
N HIS A 68 -28.02 3.42 -13.24
CA HIS A 68 -27.03 3.43 -14.33
C HIS A 68 -26.02 2.29 -14.20
N LEU A 69 -26.40 1.21 -13.53
CA LEU A 69 -25.57 0.00 -13.49
C LEU A 69 -25.70 -0.78 -14.82
N PRO A 70 -24.64 -1.45 -15.28
CA PRO A 70 -23.27 -1.50 -14.73
C PRO A 70 -22.54 -0.15 -14.84
N ALA A 71 -21.86 0.24 -13.75
CA ALA A 71 -21.19 1.52 -13.64
C ALA A 71 -20.04 1.67 -14.64
N THR A 72 -19.28 0.61 -14.87
CA THR A 72 -18.15 0.60 -15.81
C THR A 72 -18.57 0.79 -17.27
N THR A 73 -19.86 0.55 -17.60
CA THR A 73 -20.41 0.68 -18.95
C THR A 73 -21.23 1.96 -19.12
N ASN A 74 -22.04 2.30 -18.13
CA ASN A 74 -23.09 3.32 -18.26
C ASN A 74 -22.74 4.66 -17.60
N CYS A 75 -21.73 4.72 -16.73
CA CYS A 75 -21.35 5.95 -16.06
C CYS A 75 -20.19 6.66 -16.78
N SER A 76 -20.55 7.65 -17.60
CA SER A 76 -19.55 8.53 -18.20
C SER A 76 -18.85 9.35 -17.10
N GLY A 77 -17.53 9.36 -17.10
CA GLY A 77 -16.75 10.07 -16.09
C GLY A 77 -16.31 9.25 -14.87
N LEU A 78 -16.73 7.99 -14.74
CA LEU A 78 -16.32 7.09 -13.66
C LEU A 78 -14.77 7.04 -13.51
N ASN A 79 -14.06 6.78 -14.60
CA ASN A 79 -12.60 6.71 -14.59
C ASN A 79 -11.93 8.01 -14.14
N THR A 80 -12.47 9.15 -14.57
CA THR A 80 -11.96 10.48 -14.19
C THR A 80 -12.19 10.75 -12.72
N ALA A 81 -13.39 10.48 -12.21
CA ALA A 81 -13.74 10.66 -10.80
C ALA A 81 -12.90 9.77 -9.90
N VAL A 82 -12.77 8.49 -10.24
CA VAL A 82 -11.95 7.53 -9.48
C VAL A 82 -10.48 7.93 -9.49
N THR A 83 -9.91 8.28 -10.66
CA THR A 83 -8.52 8.72 -10.77
C THR A 83 -8.27 9.98 -9.93
N SER A 84 -9.15 10.97 -10.02
CA SER A 84 -9.05 12.20 -9.24
C SER A 84 -9.10 11.93 -7.74
N ALA A 85 -9.99 11.04 -7.28
CA ALA A 85 -10.09 10.66 -5.88
C ALA A 85 -8.86 9.89 -5.39
N VAL A 86 -8.35 8.93 -6.18
CA VAL A 86 -7.11 8.18 -5.87
C VAL A 86 -5.93 9.13 -5.71
N GLN A 87 -5.83 10.16 -6.55
CA GLN A 87 -4.75 11.14 -6.54
C GLN A 87 -4.94 12.28 -5.53
N SER A 88 -6.02 12.29 -4.77
CA SER A 88 -6.30 13.32 -3.76
C SER A 88 -5.48 13.19 -2.47
N THR A 89 -4.75 12.08 -2.30
CA THR A 89 -3.88 11.85 -1.14
C THR A 89 -2.56 12.60 -1.24
N SER A 90 -1.77 12.60 -0.16
CA SER A 90 -0.43 13.23 -0.14
C SER A 90 0.57 12.63 -1.14
N LEU A 91 0.30 11.42 -1.65
CA LEU A 91 1.12 10.80 -2.69
C LEU A 91 0.77 11.31 -4.10
N GLY A 92 -0.37 11.96 -4.28
CA GLY A 92 -0.77 12.60 -5.53
C GLY A 92 -0.75 11.65 -6.73
N THR A 93 -0.19 12.11 -7.83
CA THR A 93 -0.10 11.37 -9.11
C THR A 93 0.82 10.16 -9.08
N TYR A 94 1.59 9.95 -8.01
CA TYR A 94 2.44 8.74 -7.86
C TYR A 94 1.62 7.49 -7.55
N VAL A 95 0.38 7.64 -7.05
CA VAL A 95 -0.57 6.52 -6.96
C VAL A 95 -1.35 6.45 -8.26
N THR A 96 -1.29 5.30 -8.91
CA THR A 96 -1.98 5.07 -10.18
C THR A 96 -2.94 3.90 -10.08
N LEU A 97 -3.97 3.91 -10.92
CA LEU A 97 -4.85 2.76 -11.07
C LEU A 97 -4.08 1.61 -11.74
N GLN A 98 -4.28 0.40 -11.24
CA GLN A 98 -3.74 -0.80 -11.87
C GLN A 98 -4.49 -1.08 -13.18
N SER A 99 -3.81 -1.70 -14.14
CA SER A 99 -4.44 -2.11 -15.40
C SER A 99 -5.69 -2.96 -15.14
N GLY A 100 -6.78 -2.61 -15.82
CA GLY A 100 -8.10 -3.25 -15.63
C GLY A 100 -8.89 -2.72 -14.44
N SER A 101 -8.45 -1.65 -13.77
CA SER A 101 -9.22 -0.96 -12.73
C SER A 101 -9.72 0.40 -13.24
N PRO A 102 -10.95 0.80 -12.93
CA PRO A 102 -12.01 0.10 -12.17
C PRO A 102 -12.52 -1.18 -12.87
N SER A 103 -12.82 -2.22 -12.10
CA SER A 103 -13.48 -3.43 -12.61
C SER A 103 -14.74 -3.72 -11.80
N GLU A 104 -15.77 -4.18 -12.46
CA GLU A 104 -17.08 -4.43 -11.86
C GLU A 104 -17.50 -5.88 -12.09
N GLY A 105 -18.34 -6.41 -11.24
CA GLY A 105 -18.82 -7.78 -11.35
C GLY A 105 -19.75 -8.18 -10.22
N TYR A 106 -20.33 -9.34 -10.37
CA TYR A 106 -21.22 -9.92 -9.37
C TYR A 106 -20.42 -10.76 -8.37
N TYR A 107 -20.72 -10.54 -7.11
CA TYR A 107 -20.06 -11.21 -5.98
C TYR A 107 -21.09 -11.87 -5.08
N CYS A 108 -20.70 -13.00 -4.52
CA CYS A 108 -21.44 -13.75 -3.53
C CYS A 108 -20.61 -14.02 -2.29
N VAL A 109 -21.25 -14.11 -1.15
CA VAL A 109 -20.61 -14.61 0.08
C VAL A 109 -20.60 -16.15 0.00
N ASN A 110 -19.42 -16.74 0.09
CA ASN A 110 -19.28 -18.19 0.08
C ASN A 110 -19.53 -18.80 1.47
N GLY A 111 -19.50 -20.13 1.55
CA GLY A 111 -19.72 -20.88 2.80
C GLY A 111 -18.71 -20.55 3.94
N SER A 112 -17.61 -19.88 3.64
CA SER A 112 -16.60 -19.40 4.61
C SER A 112 -16.78 -17.93 4.97
N ASN A 113 -17.90 -17.29 4.64
CA ASN A 113 -18.18 -15.87 4.79
C ASN A 113 -17.19 -14.93 4.05
N ALA A 114 -16.54 -15.44 3.01
CA ALA A 114 -15.67 -14.64 2.16
C ALA A 114 -16.43 -14.18 0.90
N LEU A 115 -16.20 -12.92 0.49
CA LEU A 115 -16.76 -12.37 -0.73
C LEU A 115 -15.97 -12.91 -1.93
N GLN A 116 -16.67 -13.55 -2.86
CA GLN A 116 -16.08 -14.19 -4.03
C GLN A 116 -16.78 -13.69 -5.30
N ARG A 117 -15.98 -13.30 -6.32
CA ARG A 117 -16.51 -12.95 -7.63
C ARG A 117 -17.07 -14.20 -8.29
N VAL A 118 -18.31 -14.10 -8.79
CA VAL A 118 -19.04 -15.22 -9.41
C VAL A 118 -19.32 -14.98 -10.89
N SER A 119 -19.36 -13.70 -11.32
CA SER A 119 -19.59 -13.39 -12.74
C SER A 119 -19.16 -11.96 -13.08
N ASP A 120 -19.07 -11.68 -14.37
CA ASP A 120 -18.95 -10.35 -14.94
C ASP A 120 -20.31 -9.66 -15.01
N VAL A 121 -20.29 -8.34 -15.24
CA VAL A 121 -21.50 -7.50 -15.38
C VAL A 121 -22.42 -7.92 -16.53
N SER A 122 -21.90 -8.62 -17.53
CA SER A 122 -22.68 -9.09 -18.69
C SER A 122 -23.61 -10.27 -18.37
N SER A 123 -23.40 -10.97 -17.25
CA SER A 123 -24.15 -12.18 -16.91
C SER A 123 -24.38 -12.27 -15.40
N LYS A 124 -25.52 -11.72 -14.94
CA LYS A 124 -25.93 -11.79 -13.55
C LYS A 124 -26.41 -13.21 -13.21
N PRO A 125 -25.78 -13.91 -12.26
CA PRO A 125 -26.29 -15.18 -11.78
C PRO A 125 -27.64 -15.03 -11.07
N THR A 126 -28.44 -16.07 -11.12
CA THR A 126 -29.76 -16.08 -10.46
C THR A 126 -29.65 -16.13 -8.94
N ASP A 127 -28.63 -16.82 -8.42
CA ASP A 127 -28.34 -16.94 -7.00
C ASP A 127 -26.86 -17.24 -6.76
N CYS A 128 -26.49 -17.44 -5.50
CA CYS A 128 -25.15 -17.76 -5.05
C CYS A 128 -24.90 -19.29 -4.82
N SER A 129 -25.69 -20.15 -5.42
CA SER A 129 -25.56 -21.61 -5.28
C SER A 129 -24.21 -22.14 -5.74
N GLY A 130 -23.62 -21.53 -6.78
CA GLY A 130 -22.32 -21.88 -7.33
C GLY A 130 -21.13 -21.72 -6.35
N VAL A 131 -21.31 -20.98 -5.24
CA VAL A 131 -20.30 -20.78 -4.18
C VAL A 131 -20.76 -21.34 -2.82
N GLY A 132 -21.78 -22.19 -2.81
CA GLY A 132 -22.26 -22.87 -1.61
C GLY A 132 -23.20 -22.04 -0.72
N SER A 133 -23.81 -20.99 -1.27
CA SER A 133 -24.77 -20.13 -0.56
C SER A 133 -26.09 -20.00 -1.32
N PRO A 134 -26.84 -21.10 -1.47
CA PRO A 134 -28.10 -21.10 -2.20
C PRO A 134 -29.12 -20.16 -1.52
N GLY A 135 -29.89 -19.45 -2.35
CA GLY A 135 -30.92 -18.51 -1.88
C GLY A 135 -30.41 -17.09 -1.59
N LEU A 136 -29.10 -16.86 -1.56
CA LEU A 136 -28.54 -15.50 -1.54
C LEU A 136 -28.50 -14.92 -2.96
N GLN A 137 -28.81 -13.63 -3.05
CA GLN A 137 -28.69 -12.91 -4.32
C GLN A 137 -27.28 -12.35 -4.51
N PRO A 138 -26.69 -12.43 -5.71
CA PRO A 138 -25.42 -11.79 -6.01
C PRO A 138 -25.55 -10.27 -5.96
N GLY A 139 -24.60 -9.63 -5.27
CA GLY A 139 -24.47 -8.18 -5.23
C GLY A 139 -23.57 -7.68 -6.35
N ASP A 140 -23.84 -6.50 -6.84
CA ASP A 140 -22.99 -5.80 -7.78
C ASP A 140 -21.90 -5.04 -7.02
N TYR A 141 -20.63 -5.27 -7.35
CA TYR A 141 -19.49 -4.67 -6.69
C TYR A 141 -18.50 -4.10 -7.70
N ILE A 142 -17.99 -2.93 -7.38
CA ILE A 142 -16.85 -2.35 -8.08
C ILE A 142 -15.57 -2.60 -7.31
N SER A 143 -14.52 -2.98 -8.02
CA SER A 143 -13.18 -3.22 -7.50
C SER A 143 -12.24 -2.13 -8.01
N ILE A 144 -11.63 -1.41 -7.10
CA ILE A 144 -10.60 -0.42 -7.38
C ILE A 144 -9.26 -0.95 -6.91
N SER A 145 -8.34 -1.12 -7.85
CA SER A 145 -6.96 -1.55 -7.54
C SER A 145 -5.99 -0.44 -7.89
N THR A 146 -5.11 -0.12 -6.95
CA THR A 146 -4.10 0.92 -7.10
C THR A 146 -2.70 0.36 -6.92
N THR A 147 -1.73 1.06 -7.47
CA THR A 147 -0.31 0.73 -7.37
C THR A 147 0.52 1.98 -7.10
N PHE A 148 1.58 1.81 -6.30
CA PHE A 148 2.55 2.85 -5.96
C PHE A 148 3.96 2.24 -5.95
N ALA A 149 4.88 2.85 -6.69
CA ALA A 149 6.28 2.42 -6.71
C ALA A 149 7.01 2.97 -5.47
N TYR A 150 7.21 2.12 -4.46
CA TYR A 150 7.99 2.47 -3.28
C TYR A 150 9.49 2.44 -3.59
N ALA A 151 10.22 3.43 -3.09
CA ALA A 151 11.67 3.45 -3.05
C ALA A 151 12.14 3.82 -1.63
N PRO A 152 13.08 3.07 -1.01
CA PRO A 152 13.62 3.40 0.30
C PRO A 152 14.42 4.70 0.25
N LEU A 153 14.43 5.44 1.36
CA LEU A 153 15.23 6.67 1.50
C LEU A 153 16.73 6.37 1.53
N PHE A 154 17.10 5.22 2.12
CA PHE A 154 18.49 4.79 2.28
C PHE A 154 18.73 3.43 1.61
N PRO A 155 18.75 3.39 0.25
CA PRO A 155 18.88 2.15 -0.50
C PRO A 155 20.23 1.47 -0.20
N GLY A 156 20.20 0.16 0.03
CA GLY A 156 21.39 -0.65 0.32
C GLY A 156 21.90 -0.57 1.78
N ILE A 157 21.32 0.29 2.63
CA ILE A 157 21.68 0.43 4.03
C ILE A 157 20.60 -0.15 4.94
N THR A 158 19.34 0.04 4.58
CA THR A 158 18.20 -0.37 5.39
C THR A 158 17.52 -1.63 4.83
N VAL A 159 16.81 -2.34 5.70
CA VAL A 159 16.02 -3.52 5.31
C VAL A 159 14.78 -3.17 4.49
N ALA A 160 14.40 -1.90 4.43
CA ALA A 160 13.22 -1.45 3.70
C ALA A 160 13.30 -1.74 2.18
N GLY A 161 14.51 -1.88 1.64
CA GLY A 161 14.74 -2.31 0.25
C GLY A 161 14.30 -3.74 -0.05
N THR A 162 14.04 -4.56 0.97
CA THR A 162 13.54 -5.94 0.81
C THR A 162 12.00 -6.02 0.86
N PHE A 163 11.33 -4.91 1.14
CA PHE A 163 9.86 -4.89 1.22
C PHE A 163 9.23 -4.98 -0.17
N ALA A 164 7.99 -5.47 -0.18
CA ALA A 164 7.27 -5.65 -1.43
C ALA A 164 7.06 -4.30 -2.14
N THR A 165 7.55 -4.23 -3.37
CA THR A 165 7.32 -3.10 -4.29
C THR A 165 6.97 -3.65 -5.68
N PRO A 166 6.00 -3.04 -6.40
CA PRO A 166 5.18 -1.92 -5.98
C PRO A 166 4.19 -2.27 -4.84
N ILE A 167 3.80 -1.27 -4.05
CA ILE A 167 2.72 -1.41 -3.08
C ILE A 167 1.41 -1.42 -3.86
N THR A 168 0.66 -2.51 -3.79
CA THR A 168 -0.67 -2.63 -4.42
C THR A 168 -1.74 -2.76 -3.36
N ARG A 169 -2.91 -2.15 -3.61
CA ARG A 169 -4.10 -2.24 -2.76
C ARG A 169 -5.35 -2.37 -3.62
N THR A 170 -6.33 -3.09 -3.08
CA THR A 170 -7.64 -3.27 -3.72
C THR A 170 -8.72 -2.99 -2.70
N ALA A 171 -9.69 -2.18 -3.10
CA ALA A 171 -10.93 -1.93 -2.35
C ALA A 171 -12.12 -2.41 -3.16
N LEU A 172 -13.09 -2.98 -2.47
CA LEU A 172 -14.36 -3.40 -3.03
C LEU A 172 -15.47 -2.54 -2.44
N MET A 173 -16.35 -2.04 -3.29
CA MET A 173 -17.53 -1.27 -2.90
C MET A 173 -18.76 -1.88 -3.55
N ARG A 174 -19.81 -2.11 -2.76
CA ARG A 174 -21.08 -2.58 -3.28
C ARG A 174 -21.84 -1.41 -3.92
N LEU A 175 -22.34 -1.61 -5.14
CA LEU A 175 -23.10 -0.62 -5.89
C LEU A 175 -24.62 -0.90 -5.86
N GLY A 176 -25.01 -2.17 -5.85
CA GLY A 176 -26.41 -2.60 -5.89
C GLY A 176 -26.66 -3.97 -5.23
#